data_c18a09a33576737894e48f3fdcc12ebf
#
_entry.id   c18a09a33576737894e48f3fdcc12ebf
#
_cell.length_a   1.000
_cell.length_b   1.000
_cell.length_c   1.000
_cell.angle_alpha   90.00
_cell.angle_beta   90.00
_cell.angle_gamma   90.00
#
_symmetry.space_group_name_H-M   'P 1'
#
loop_
_entity.id
_entity.type
_entity.pdbx_description
1 polymer ?
#
loop_
_entity_poly.entity_id
_entity_poly.type
_entity_poly.pdbx_seq_one_letter_code
_entity_poly.pdbx_strand_id
1 'polypeptide(L)'
;MNVFKSPAATLRALASTLVLALSACGGGVETGGTGAYVQGPIVGFGSVIVAGVRFDDSRASIEDPDGSVRRREDLRLGMQVEVESGPIGDDGSGGRVATATRVRLASELLGPVGLIDDANSRLFVLGQLVRLTSATVIDGVPGGALGLRIDDVVEVHGFFAPVVGYVATRVERRAAAPASYRVRGLVRDLDAGARTLRVGLQVFDLSVVGVPPGLTNEQFVRLSLQTSQVGSRWRATAIAVEARGAGDRDEAEVEGLVSAFTSAALFSVNGVRIDASGATHVDGSAGLAEGVRVKVRGRSQAGLLIAATVDIRSDDDALLEGVDLRGAVGSVDAAAQTFTLLGNVVFYGGTQPAPRFEGGDASHLAAGRQVRVRGIVGPDRTRVVATRIEFVNN
;
A
#
# COMPACT_ATOMS: atom_id res chain seq x y z
N MET A 1 -92.48 21.42 -7.47
CA MET A 1 -93.00 22.20 -8.62
C MET A 1 -91.82 22.33 -9.60
N ASN A 2 -92.08 21.75 -10.76
CA ASN A 2 -91.28 21.84 -12.02
C ASN A 2 -89.87 21.27 -11.97
N VAL A 3 -89.63 20.07 -12.52
CA VAL A 3 -89.69 19.52 -13.86
C VAL A 3 -88.78 20.26 -14.86
N PHE A 4 -87.76 19.57 -15.38
CA PHE A 4 -87.45 19.33 -16.80
C PHE A 4 -86.11 18.61 -16.89
N LYS A 5 -86.04 17.33 -17.26
CA LYS A 5 -85.86 16.66 -18.54
C LYS A 5 -84.37 16.76 -19.07
N SER A 6 -83.81 15.52 -19.18
CA SER A 6 -82.73 15.14 -20.08
C SER A 6 -82.98 15.52 -21.56
N PRO A 7 -81.98 15.49 -22.42
CA PRO A 7 -81.74 14.24 -23.13
C PRO A 7 -80.29 13.85 -23.36
N ALA A 8 -80.15 12.59 -23.66
CA ALA A 8 -78.95 11.87 -24.05
C ALA A 8 -78.35 12.37 -25.35
N ALA A 9 -77.06 12.41 -25.45
CA ALA A 9 -76.33 12.41 -26.71
C ALA A 9 -75.18 11.41 -26.59
N THR A 10 -75.35 10.34 -27.31
CA THR A 10 -74.41 9.31 -27.61
C THR A 10 -73.22 9.89 -28.39
N LEU A 11 -71.99 9.79 -27.90
CA LEU A 11 -70.80 9.97 -28.72
C LEU A 11 -69.89 8.76 -28.52
N ARG A 12 -69.71 8.04 -29.60
CA ARG A 12 -68.77 6.92 -29.75
C ARG A 12 -67.38 7.42 -29.56
N ALA A 13 -66.68 6.96 -28.53
CA ALA A 13 -65.25 7.13 -28.37
C ALA A 13 -64.56 5.88 -28.90
N LEU A 14 -63.74 6.06 -29.93
CA LEU A 14 -62.79 5.11 -30.42
C LEU A 14 -61.78 4.81 -29.30
N ALA A 15 -61.74 3.58 -28.87
CA ALA A 15 -60.69 3.06 -28.03
C ALA A 15 -59.43 2.81 -28.87
N SER A 16 -58.51 3.74 -28.89
CA SER A 16 -57.17 3.52 -29.38
C SER A 16 -56.34 2.83 -28.30
N THR A 17 -56.19 1.54 -28.40
CA THR A 17 -55.34 0.71 -27.56
C THR A 17 -53.88 1.01 -27.92
N LEU A 18 -53.23 1.90 -27.19
CA LEU A 18 -51.77 2.10 -27.24
C LEU A 18 -51.14 0.99 -26.37
N VAL A 19 -50.71 -0.07 -27.03
CA VAL A 19 -49.84 -1.10 -26.44
C VAL A 19 -48.45 -0.49 -26.22
N LEU A 20 -48.16 -0.01 -24.99
CA LEU A 20 -46.77 0.25 -24.60
C LEU A 20 -46.12 -1.12 -24.42
N ALA A 21 -45.32 -1.52 -25.39
CA ALA A 21 -44.30 -2.56 -25.18
C ALA A 21 -43.26 -2.03 -24.24
N LEU A 22 -43.39 -2.30 -22.93
CA LEU A 22 -42.27 -2.23 -22.00
C LEU A 22 -41.31 -3.35 -22.41
N SER A 23 -40.33 -2.99 -23.23
CA SER A 23 -39.10 -3.77 -23.36
C SER A 23 -38.42 -3.71 -21.98
N ALA A 24 -38.72 -4.66 -21.11
CA ALA A 24 -37.92 -4.94 -19.95
C ALA A 24 -36.56 -5.44 -20.46
N CYS A 25 -35.62 -4.50 -20.74
CA CYS A 25 -34.23 -4.80 -20.68
C CYS A 25 -33.95 -5.16 -19.19
N GLY A 26 -34.04 -6.44 -18.90
CA GLY A 26 -33.49 -7.04 -17.71
C GLY A 26 -31.97 -6.96 -17.80
N GLY A 27 -31.43 -5.74 -17.72
CA GLY A 27 -30.06 -5.53 -17.28
C GLY A 27 -30.03 -5.89 -15.82
N GLY A 28 -29.60 -7.12 -15.50
CA GLY A 28 -29.13 -7.41 -14.17
C GLY A 28 -28.11 -6.35 -13.84
N VAL A 29 -28.37 -5.53 -12.84
CA VAL A 29 -27.34 -4.77 -12.16
C VAL A 29 -26.45 -5.83 -11.50
N GLU A 30 -25.44 -6.28 -12.24
CA GLU A 30 -24.30 -6.92 -11.61
C GLU A 30 -23.76 -5.89 -10.64
N THR A 31 -24.07 -6.04 -9.37
CA THR A 31 -23.44 -5.33 -8.26
C THR A 31 -22.06 -5.93 -7.99
N GLY A 32 -21.32 -6.30 -9.03
CA GLY A 32 -19.92 -6.67 -9.00
C GLY A 32 -19.11 -5.40 -9.21
N GLY A 33 -18.23 -5.07 -8.28
CA GLY A 33 -17.30 -3.98 -8.44
C GLY A 33 -16.36 -4.28 -9.61
N THR A 34 -16.60 -3.66 -10.77
CA THR A 34 -15.71 -3.80 -11.91
C THR A 34 -14.34 -3.25 -11.57
N GLY A 35 -13.31 -4.11 -11.47
CA GLY A 35 -11.94 -3.72 -11.26
C GLY A 35 -11.23 -4.49 -10.15
N ALA A 36 -9.96 -4.14 -9.96
CA ALA A 36 -9.11 -4.77 -8.97
C ALA A 36 -8.65 -3.79 -7.89
N TYR A 37 -8.37 -4.33 -6.70
CA TYR A 37 -7.71 -3.67 -5.59
C TYR A 37 -6.47 -4.45 -5.21
N VAL A 38 -5.31 -3.79 -5.18
CA VAL A 38 -4.05 -4.41 -4.80
C VAL A 38 -3.34 -3.56 -3.75
N GLN A 39 -2.97 -4.17 -2.64
CA GLN A 39 -2.22 -3.53 -1.55
C GLN A 39 -0.88 -4.22 -1.36
N GLY A 40 0.19 -3.43 -1.29
CA GLY A 40 1.54 -3.93 -1.04
C GLY A 40 2.60 -2.88 -1.27
N PRO A 41 3.89 -3.24 -1.12
CA PRO A 41 4.99 -2.34 -1.42
C PRO A 41 5.21 -2.21 -2.92
N ILE A 42 5.67 -1.02 -3.33
CA ILE A 42 6.18 -0.82 -4.69
C ILE A 42 7.53 -1.55 -4.81
N VAL A 43 7.61 -2.50 -5.74
CA VAL A 43 8.82 -3.28 -6.02
C VAL A 43 9.43 -2.97 -7.38
N GLY A 44 8.81 -2.09 -8.18
CA GLY A 44 9.34 -1.73 -9.49
C GLY A 44 8.67 -0.53 -10.12
N PHE A 45 9.33 -0.04 -11.19
CA PHE A 45 8.93 1.13 -11.98
C PHE A 45 9.19 0.92 -13.48
N GLY A 46 8.58 1.79 -14.26
CA GLY A 46 8.45 1.74 -15.72
C GLY A 46 6.99 1.49 -16.10
N SER A 47 6.27 1.11 -15.12
CA SER A 47 4.91 1.06 -14.61
C SER A 47 5.05 0.69 -13.14
N VAL A 48 4.20 1.16 -12.27
CA VAL A 48 4.28 0.78 -10.84
C VAL A 48 4.00 -0.71 -10.70
N ILE A 49 4.89 -1.43 -9.98
CA ILE A 49 4.73 -2.87 -9.73
C ILE A 49 4.43 -3.07 -8.25
N VAL A 50 3.30 -3.71 -7.97
CA VAL A 50 2.83 -4.05 -6.61
C VAL A 50 2.31 -5.47 -6.62
N ALA A 51 2.76 -6.29 -5.67
CA ALA A 51 2.32 -7.68 -5.51
C ALA A 51 2.43 -8.53 -6.80
N GLY A 52 3.41 -8.22 -7.68
CA GLY A 52 3.61 -8.90 -8.95
C GLY A 52 2.67 -8.48 -10.08
N VAL A 53 1.86 -7.43 -9.88
CA VAL A 53 1.05 -6.81 -10.94
C VAL A 53 1.73 -5.53 -11.40
N ARG A 54 1.85 -5.36 -12.70
CA ARG A 54 2.37 -4.15 -13.35
C ARG A 54 1.20 -3.23 -13.70
N PHE A 55 1.17 -2.06 -13.09
CA PHE A 55 0.12 -1.08 -13.30
C PHE A 55 0.57 0.05 -14.22
N ASP A 56 -0.11 0.25 -15.34
CA ASP A 56 -0.01 1.52 -16.06
C ASP A 56 -0.64 2.63 -15.21
N ASP A 57 0.23 3.45 -14.63
CA ASP A 57 -0.11 4.53 -13.71
C ASP A 57 -0.07 5.91 -14.37
N SER A 58 0.04 5.97 -15.71
CA SER A 58 0.21 7.21 -16.47
C SER A 58 -0.96 8.20 -16.33
N ARG A 59 -2.14 7.71 -15.99
CA ARG A 59 -3.38 8.48 -15.79
C ARG A 59 -4.00 8.33 -14.41
N ALA A 60 -3.31 7.63 -13.51
CA ALA A 60 -3.81 7.40 -12.16
C ALA A 60 -3.79 8.70 -11.33
N SER A 61 -4.80 8.91 -10.49
CA SER A 61 -4.65 9.85 -9.37
C SER A 61 -3.71 9.26 -8.34
N ILE A 62 -2.77 10.07 -7.84
CA ILE A 62 -1.82 9.66 -6.81
C ILE A 62 -2.06 10.53 -5.59
N GLU A 63 -2.30 9.91 -4.44
CA GLU A 63 -2.79 10.56 -3.25
C GLU A 63 -2.03 10.11 -2.00
N ASP A 64 -1.78 11.05 -1.09
CA ASP A 64 -1.36 10.74 0.27
C ASP A 64 -2.52 10.15 1.08
N PRO A 65 -2.24 9.58 2.25
CA PRO A 65 -3.28 9.08 3.15
C PRO A 65 -4.32 10.11 3.59
N ASP A 66 -3.99 11.41 3.55
CA ASP A 66 -4.88 12.52 3.87
C ASP A 66 -5.67 13.05 2.66
N GLY A 67 -5.48 12.44 1.47
CA GLY A 67 -6.12 12.84 0.22
C GLY A 67 -5.37 13.94 -0.54
N SER A 68 -4.23 14.40 -0.06
CA SER A 68 -3.40 15.36 -0.79
C SER A 68 -2.85 14.73 -2.07
N VAL A 69 -2.93 15.47 -3.18
CA VAL A 69 -2.45 15.01 -4.48
C VAL A 69 -0.93 14.95 -4.50
N ARG A 70 -0.39 13.85 -5.00
CA ARG A 70 1.04 13.61 -5.24
C ARG A 70 1.33 13.48 -6.72
N ARG A 71 2.59 13.69 -7.09
CA ARG A 71 3.07 13.44 -8.44
C ARG A 71 3.57 12.00 -8.57
N ARG A 72 3.54 11.48 -9.78
CA ARG A 72 4.08 10.16 -10.11
C ARG A 72 5.57 10.03 -9.74
N GLU A 73 6.32 11.12 -9.95
CA GLU A 73 7.75 11.19 -9.65
C GLU A 73 8.06 11.15 -8.14
N ASP A 74 7.04 11.27 -7.28
CA ASP A 74 7.21 11.19 -5.84
C ASP A 74 7.13 9.72 -5.32
N LEU A 75 6.66 8.78 -6.16
CA LEU A 75 6.64 7.36 -5.83
C LEU A 75 8.07 6.78 -5.75
N ARG A 76 8.32 5.93 -4.76
CA ARG A 76 9.63 5.31 -4.51
C ARG A 76 9.50 3.82 -4.19
N LEU A 77 10.58 3.06 -4.42
CA LEU A 77 10.68 1.67 -4.00
C LEU A 77 10.41 1.51 -2.50
N GLY A 78 9.70 0.46 -2.15
CA GLY A 78 9.35 0.14 -0.77
C GLY A 78 8.20 0.95 -0.19
N MET A 79 7.68 1.99 -0.88
CA MET A 79 6.46 2.67 -0.42
C MET A 79 5.29 1.71 -0.43
N GLN A 80 4.55 1.67 0.66
CA GLN A 80 3.27 0.94 0.72
C GLN A 80 2.21 1.74 -0.02
N VAL A 81 1.47 1.06 -0.88
CA VAL A 81 0.38 1.66 -1.65
C VAL A 81 -0.84 0.75 -1.71
N GLU A 82 -1.98 1.38 -1.92
CA GLU A 82 -3.24 0.78 -2.32
C GLU A 82 -3.50 1.21 -3.75
N VAL A 83 -3.64 0.25 -4.67
CA VAL A 83 -3.89 0.50 -6.09
C VAL A 83 -5.29 0.05 -6.43
N GLU A 84 -6.11 0.97 -6.94
CA GLU A 84 -7.36 0.64 -7.61
C GLU A 84 -7.13 0.67 -9.13
N SER A 85 -7.65 -0.33 -9.81
CA SER A 85 -7.42 -0.49 -11.25
C SER A 85 -8.64 -1.09 -11.96
N GLY A 86 -8.61 -1.10 -13.29
CA GLY A 86 -9.42 -2.00 -14.08
C GLY A 86 -9.05 -3.47 -13.81
N PRO A 87 -9.69 -4.42 -14.51
CA PRO A 87 -9.39 -5.85 -14.38
C PRO A 87 -7.91 -6.14 -14.64
N ILE A 88 -7.38 -7.12 -13.91
CA ILE A 88 -6.01 -7.61 -14.13
C ILE A 88 -6.04 -8.60 -15.30
N GLY A 89 -5.25 -8.31 -16.33
CA GLY A 89 -5.06 -9.15 -17.51
C GLY A 89 -3.67 -9.77 -17.56
N ASP A 90 -3.39 -10.47 -18.67
CA ASP A 90 -2.08 -11.02 -19.00
C ASP A 90 -1.45 -10.18 -20.15
N ASP A 91 -0.14 -9.94 -20.08
CA ASP A 91 0.61 -9.19 -21.12
C ASP A 91 1.03 -10.05 -22.31
N GLY A 92 0.54 -11.29 -22.41
CA GLY A 92 0.89 -12.26 -23.45
C GLY A 92 2.21 -13.01 -23.20
N SER A 93 2.95 -12.66 -22.13
CA SER A 93 4.17 -13.35 -21.71
C SER A 93 4.05 -13.99 -20.33
N GLY A 94 2.83 -14.04 -19.77
CA GLY A 94 2.53 -14.54 -18.44
C GLY A 94 2.70 -13.48 -17.35
N GLY A 95 2.93 -12.21 -17.71
CA GLY A 95 2.98 -11.09 -16.78
C GLY A 95 1.59 -10.53 -16.49
N ARG A 96 1.28 -10.24 -15.24
CA ARG A 96 0.01 -9.66 -14.81
C ARG A 96 0.05 -8.14 -15.00
N VAL A 97 -0.93 -7.57 -15.70
CA VAL A 97 -1.00 -6.15 -16.04
C VAL A 97 -2.38 -5.58 -15.79
N ALA A 98 -2.45 -4.30 -15.40
CA ALA A 98 -3.71 -3.57 -15.29
C ALA A 98 -3.47 -2.07 -15.50
N THR A 99 -4.53 -1.30 -15.73
CA THR A 99 -4.48 0.17 -15.77
C THR A 99 -4.95 0.70 -14.41
N ALA A 100 -4.05 1.38 -13.68
CA ALA A 100 -4.39 2.01 -12.42
C ALA A 100 -5.30 3.21 -12.64
N THR A 101 -6.32 3.34 -11.80
CA THR A 101 -7.19 4.53 -11.73
C THR A 101 -6.78 5.41 -10.57
N ARG A 102 -6.34 4.80 -9.46
CA ARG A 102 -5.86 5.48 -8.26
C ARG A 102 -4.72 4.71 -7.62
N VAL A 103 -3.72 5.45 -7.14
CA VAL A 103 -2.63 4.95 -6.28
C VAL A 103 -2.63 5.79 -5.01
N ARG A 104 -2.97 5.18 -3.90
CA ARG A 104 -2.99 5.83 -2.59
C ARG A 104 -1.80 5.36 -1.76
N LEU A 105 -0.99 6.31 -1.28
CA LEU A 105 0.09 5.99 -0.37
C LEU A 105 -0.48 5.53 0.98
N ALA A 106 0.19 4.57 1.59
CA ALA A 106 -0.19 3.99 2.88
C ALA A 106 0.97 4.06 3.87
N SER A 107 1.56 5.28 4.05
CA SER A 107 2.61 5.44 5.05
C SER A 107 2.06 5.26 6.46
N GLU A 108 2.82 4.57 7.30
CA GLU A 108 2.38 4.18 8.64
C GLU A 108 2.77 5.22 9.70
N LEU A 109 4.02 5.72 9.64
CA LEU A 109 4.56 6.64 10.63
C LEU A 109 5.25 7.82 9.94
N LEU A 110 5.16 8.99 10.52
CA LEU A 110 5.96 10.17 10.19
C LEU A 110 6.28 10.90 11.49
N GLY A 111 7.55 10.91 11.89
CA GLY A 111 7.94 11.57 13.13
C GLY A 111 9.38 11.29 13.54
N PRO A 112 9.80 11.79 14.70
CA PRO A 112 11.17 11.66 15.18
C PRO A 112 11.48 10.24 15.63
N VAL A 113 12.73 9.82 15.37
CA VAL A 113 13.35 8.63 15.95
C VAL A 113 13.64 8.90 17.42
N GLY A 114 13.05 8.12 18.32
CA GLY A 114 13.23 8.26 19.76
C GLY A 114 14.28 7.32 20.35
N LEU A 115 14.53 6.17 19.72
CA LEU A 115 15.50 5.18 20.15
C LEU A 115 15.97 4.35 18.96
N ILE A 116 17.23 3.95 18.96
CA ILE A 116 17.85 3.06 17.98
C ILE A 116 18.49 1.88 18.73
N ASP A 117 18.16 0.66 18.28
CA ASP A 117 18.75 -0.59 18.73
C ASP A 117 19.38 -1.29 17.52
N ASP A 118 20.61 -0.90 17.20
CA ASP A 118 21.34 -1.40 16.03
C ASP A 118 21.60 -2.90 16.10
N ALA A 119 21.83 -3.43 17.31
CA ALA A 119 22.13 -4.85 17.51
C ALA A 119 20.95 -5.75 17.06
N ASN A 120 19.73 -5.25 17.20
CA ASN A 120 18.52 -5.97 16.82
C ASN A 120 17.84 -5.42 15.54
N SER A 121 18.51 -4.52 14.81
CA SER A 121 17.95 -3.84 13.62
C SER A 121 16.56 -3.23 13.90
N ARG A 122 16.45 -2.49 15.02
CA ARG A 122 15.20 -1.87 15.47
C ARG A 122 15.37 -0.38 15.73
N LEU A 123 14.31 0.36 15.50
CA LEU A 123 14.19 1.75 15.94
C LEU A 123 12.77 2.02 16.44
N PHE A 124 12.62 3.12 17.19
CA PHE A 124 11.32 3.56 17.66
C PHE A 124 11.01 4.93 17.07
N VAL A 125 9.86 5.04 16.43
CA VAL A 125 9.34 6.30 15.88
C VAL A 125 8.03 6.61 16.57
N LEU A 126 7.94 7.76 17.24
CA LEU A 126 6.75 8.14 18.03
C LEU A 126 6.30 7.03 19.00
N GLY A 127 7.26 6.32 19.61
CA GLY A 127 6.98 5.21 20.53
C GLY A 127 6.51 3.91 19.86
N GLN A 128 6.58 3.83 18.53
CA GLN A 128 6.24 2.63 17.76
C GLN A 128 7.51 1.84 17.44
N LEU A 129 7.49 0.54 17.71
CA LEU A 129 8.58 -0.36 17.33
C LEU A 129 8.59 -0.55 15.79
N VAL A 130 9.74 -0.27 15.19
CA VAL A 130 10.00 -0.46 13.75
C VAL A 130 11.18 -1.41 13.60
N ARG A 131 10.96 -2.54 12.95
CA ARG A 131 11.99 -3.53 12.59
C ARG A 131 12.48 -3.28 11.17
N LEU A 132 13.78 -3.31 11.01
CA LEU A 132 14.45 -3.21 9.70
C LEU A 132 14.86 -4.62 9.25
N THR A 133 14.56 -4.97 8.01
CA THR A 133 15.00 -6.23 7.39
C THR A 133 16.02 -5.96 6.30
N SER A 134 16.58 -7.01 5.70
CA SER A 134 17.45 -6.91 4.53
C SER A 134 16.74 -6.30 3.31
N ALA A 135 15.40 -6.40 3.26
CA ALA A 135 14.56 -5.83 2.19
C ALA A 135 14.13 -4.37 2.45
N THR A 136 14.41 -3.80 3.62
CA THR A 136 14.06 -2.42 3.94
C THR A 136 14.89 -1.45 3.11
N VAL A 137 14.26 -0.58 2.33
CA VAL A 137 14.93 0.53 1.63
C VAL A 137 15.15 1.68 2.62
N ILE A 138 16.39 2.18 2.72
CA ILE A 138 16.74 3.35 3.51
C ILE A 138 17.07 4.50 2.56
N ASP A 139 16.40 5.63 2.68
CA ASP A 139 16.60 6.78 1.81
C ASP A 139 16.86 8.07 2.60
N GLY A 140 17.65 8.98 1.99
CA GLY A 140 18.01 10.26 2.60
C GLY A 140 18.94 10.14 3.81
N VAL A 141 19.51 8.94 4.07
CA VAL A 141 20.39 8.69 5.23
C VAL A 141 21.79 8.33 4.72
N PRO A 142 22.77 9.23 4.84
CA PRO A 142 24.16 8.90 4.52
C PRO A 142 24.65 7.75 5.40
N GLY A 143 25.19 6.71 4.77
CA GLY A 143 25.61 5.48 5.48
C GLY A 143 24.49 4.48 5.77
N GLY A 144 23.30 4.66 5.17
CA GLY A 144 22.18 3.75 5.32
C GLY A 144 21.63 3.73 6.74
N ALA A 145 21.15 2.56 7.19
CA ALA A 145 20.53 2.44 8.52
C ALA A 145 21.45 2.88 9.67
N LEU A 146 22.77 2.64 9.55
CA LEU A 146 23.76 3.05 10.55
C LEU A 146 23.96 4.58 10.63
N GLY A 147 23.50 5.32 9.63
CA GLY A 147 23.53 6.77 9.59
C GLY A 147 22.38 7.46 10.32
N LEU A 148 21.32 6.72 10.68
CA LEU A 148 20.19 7.26 11.44
C LEU A 148 20.62 7.75 12.83
N ARG A 149 19.99 8.83 13.28
CA ARG A 149 20.23 9.45 14.59
C ARG A 149 18.91 9.65 15.34
N ILE A 150 18.99 9.70 16.66
CA ILE A 150 17.88 10.17 17.49
C ILE A 150 17.48 11.57 17.00
N ASP A 151 16.20 11.86 17.03
CA ASP A 151 15.55 13.09 16.55
C ASP A 151 15.55 13.26 15.01
N ASP A 152 16.16 12.37 14.21
CA ASP A 152 15.90 12.36 12.79
C ASP A 152 14.41 12.16 12.53
N VAL A 153 13.81 13.03 11.73
CA VAL A 153 12.43 12.86 11.31
C VAL A 153 12.38 11.90 10.14
N VAL A 154 11.68 10.79 10.32
CA VAL A 154 11.57 9.75 9.30
C VAL A 154 10.11 9.48 8.94
N GLU A 155 9.91 9.13 7.66
CA GLU A 155 8.67 8.52 7.19
C GLU A 155 8.90 7.02 7.02
N VAL A 156 7.96 6.22 7.57
CA VAL A 156 8.05 4.76 7.55
C VAL A 156 6.88 4.19 6.77
N HIS A 157 7.18 3.39 5.79
CA HIS A 157 6.26 2.50 5.11
C HIS A 157 6.56 1.07 5.54
N GLY A 158 5.53 0.26 5.74
CA GLY A 158 5.75 -1.10 6.20
C GLY A 158 4.46 -1.87 6.44
N PHE A 159 4.63 -3.05 6.98
CA PHE A 159 3.55 -3.91 7.43
C PHE A 159 3.40 -3.78 8.94
N PHE A 160 2.21 -4.02 9.46
CA PHE A 160 1.94 -3.95 10.89
C PHE A 160 1.27 -5.22 11.41
N ALA A 161 1.77 -5.74 12.53
CA ALA A 161 1.04 -6.68 13.37
C ALA A 161 1.31 -6.37 14.86
N PRO A 162 0.30 -6.51 15.75
CA PRO A 162 0.43 -6.15 17.16
C PRO A 162 1.61 -6.82 17.88
N VAL A 163 1.90 -8.08 17.54
CA VAL A 163 2.96 -8.89 18.19
C VAL A 163 4.38 -8.54 17.75
N VAL A 164 4.56 -7.90 16.57
CA VAL A 164 5.89 -7.61 16.01
C VAL A 164 6.15 -6.11 15.81
N GLY A 165 5.11 -5.27 15.91
CA GLY A 165 5.17 -3.86 15.55
C GLY A 165 5.17 -3.65 14.04
N TYR A 166 5.91 -2.66 13.56
CA TYR A 166 6.08 -2.39 12.13
C TYR A 166 7.30 -3.14 11.58
N VAL A 167 7.14 -3.80 10.44
CA VAL A 167 8.26 -4.30 9.63
C VAL A 167 8.38 -3.36 8.44
N ALA A 168 9.44 -2.56 8.43
CA ALA A 168 9.60 -1.50 7.46
C ALA A 168 9.97 -2.06 6.07
N THR A 169 9.26 -1.60 5.05
CA THR A 169 9.62 -1.78 3.64
C THR A 169 10.45 -0.60 3.13
N ARG A 170 10.23 0.61 3.73
CA ARG A 170 10.99 1.81 3.46
C ARG A 170 11.07 2.69 4.70
N VAL A 171 12.24 3.28 4.95
CA VAL A 171 12.45 4.37 5.90
C VAL A 171 13.11 5.51 5.14
N GLU A 172 12.46 6.66 5.11
CA GLU A 172 12.96 7.86 4.44
C GLU A 172 13.18 8.96 5.45
N ARG A 173 14.40 9.49 5.53
CA ARG A 173 14.69 10.68 6.34
C ARG A 173 14.17 11.92 5.65
N ARG A 174 13.36 12.68 6.35
CA ARG A 174 12.79 13.92 5.85
C ARG A 174 13.75 15.08 6.10
N ALA A 175 14.24 15.70 5.03
CA ALA A 175 15.16 16.84 5.12
C ALA A 175 14.46 18.11 5.63
N ALA A 176 13.18 18.29 5.31
CA ALA A 176 12.36 19.40 5.77
C ALA A 176 11.43 18.94 6.90
N ALA A 177 11.25 19.79 7.90
CA ALA A 177 10.28 19.55 8.97
C ALA A 177 8.87 19.46 8.39
N PRO A 178 8.11 18.38 8.66
CA PRO A 178 6.73 18.26 8.20
C PRO A 178 5.82 19.20 9.00
N ALA A 179 4.68 19.58 8.40
CA ALA A 179 3.67 20.40 9.08
C ALA A 179 3.02 19.67 10.28
N SER A 180 2.96 18.34 10.24
CA SER A 180 2.43 17.50 11.31
C SER A 180 3.15 16.15 11.31
N TYR A 181 3.25 15.52 12.49
CA TYR A 181 3.62 14.12 12.58
C TYR A 181 2.40 13.23 12.38
N ARG A 182 2.64 11.96 12.14
CA ARG A 182 1.57 10.98 11.89
C ARG A 182 1.93 9.65 12.53
N VAL A 183 0.93 9.05 13.18
CA VAL A 183 1.01 7.67 13.65
C VAL A 183 -0.27 6.95 13.26
N ARG A 184 -0.12 5.72 12.82
CA ARG A 184 -1.20 4.81 12.54
C ARG A 184 -1.03 3.57 13.41
N GLY A 185 -2.09 3.05 14.01
CA GLY A 185 -1.99 1.83 14.79
C GLY A 185 -3.28 1.49 15.54
N LEU A 186 -3.22 0.44 16.34
CA LEU A 186 -4.33 -0.02 17.15
C LEU A 186 -4.49 0.80 18.43
N VAL A 187 -5.71 1.19 18.68
CA VAL A 187 -6.09 1.85 19.94
C VAL A 187 -5.99 0.87 21.09
N ARG A 188 -5.31 1.29 22.13
CA ARG A 188 -5.23 0.63 23.45
C ARG A 188 -5.49 1.66 24.54
N ASP A 189 -5.91 1.20 25.69
CA ASP A 189 -6.08 2.01 26.91
C ASP A 189 -6.80 3.33 26.63
N LEU A 190 -7.91 3.26 25.87
CA LEU A 190 -8.76 4.42 25.58
C LEU A 190 -9.39 4.92 26.87
N ASP A 191 -9.08 6.16 27.24
CA ASP A 191 -9.71 6.88 28.36
C ASP A 191 -10.45 8.10 27.82
N ALA A 192 -11.76 7.98 27.73
CA ALA A 192 -12.63 9.05 27.23
C ALA A 192 -12.70 10.26 28.20
N GLY A 193 -12.55 10.01 29.50
CA GLY A 193 -12.56 11.05 30.53
C GLY A 193 -11.29 11.90 30.51
N ALA A 194 -10.14 11.25 30.46
CA ALA A 194 -8.84 11.89 30.32
C ALA A 194 -8.56 12.37 28.86
N ARG A 195 -9.38 11.97 27.91
CA ARG A 195 -9.19 12.20 26.46
C ARG A 195 -7.82 11.75 25.99
N THR A 196 -7.49 10.49 26.31
CA THR A 196 -6.23 9.88 25.91
C THR A 196 -6.46 8.50 25.32
N LEU A 197 -5.53 8.08 24.46
CA LEU A 197 -5.42 6.69 24.01
C LEU A 197 -3.95 6.31 23.89
N ARG A 198 -3.66 5.02 23.88
CA ARG A 198 -2.33 4.51 23.60
C ARG A 198 -2.29 3.82 22.22
N VAL A 199 -1.22 4.10 21.47
CA VAL A 199 -0.83 3.33 20.28
C VAL A 199 0.62 2.88 20.49
N GLY A 200 0.87 1.58 20.38
CA GLY A 200 2.16 1.00 20.71
C GLY A 200 2.56 1.31 22.17
N LEU A 201 3.72 1.92 22.37
CA LEU A 201 4.22 2.31 23.70
C LEU A 201 3.85 3.75 24.08
N GLN A 202 3.27 4.54 23.17
CA GLN A 202 3.05 5.97 23.36
C GLN A 202 1.60 6.28 23.72
N VAL A 203 1.39 7.13 24.72
CA VAL A 203 0.10 7.74 25.05
C VAL A 203 -0.04 9.06 24.31
N PHE A 204 -1.18 9.24 23.64
CA PHE A 204 -1.53 10.43 22.86
C PHE A 204 -2.64 11.22 23.54
N ASP A 205 -2.52 12.55 23.48
CA ASP A 205 -3.49 13.51 24.02
C ASP A 205 -4.51 13.89 22.93
N LEU A 206 -5.77 13.61 23.16
CA LEU A 206 -6.92 13.92 22.28
C LEU A 206 -7.69 15.17 22.74
N SER A 207 -7.17 15.96 23.66
CA SER A 207 -7.89 17.10 24.25
C SER A 207 -8.39 18.12 23.23
N VAL A 208 -7.70 18.27 22.08
CA VAL A 208 -8.07 19.21 20.99
C VAL A 208 -9.12 18.60 20.07
N VAL A 209 -8.96 17.33 19.70
CA VAL A 209 -9.84 16.68 18.71
C VAL A 209 -11.05 15.97 19.34
N GLY A 210 -10.97 15.68 20.64
CA GLY A 210 -11.96 14.85 21.33
C GLY A 210 -11.85 13.36 20.96
N VAL A 211 -12.66 12.56 21.65
CA VAL A 211 -12.77 11.12 21.35
C VAL A 211 -13.91 10.94 20.35
N PRO A 212 -13.64 10.36 19.16
CA PRO A 212 -14.70 10.10 18.18
C PRO A 212 -15.82 9.23 18.76
N PRO A 213 -17.09 9.50 18.46
CA PRO A 213 -18.20 8.64 18.83
C PRO A 213 -17.97 7.19 18.32
N GLY A 214 -18.15 6.21 19.20
CA GLY A 214 -18.00 4.80 18.85
C GLY A 214 -16.55 4.31 18.76
N LEU A 215 -15.55 5.14 19.05
CA LEU A 215 -14.18 4.67 19.14
C LEU A 215 -14.01 3.71 20.32
N THR A 216 -13.41 2.56 20.04
CA THR A 216 -13.12 1.51 21.04
C THR A 216 -11.67 1.04 20.92
N ASN A 217 -11.18 0.34 21.94
CA ASN A 217 -9.93 -0.40 21.83
C ASN A 217 -9.99 -1.40 20.67
N GLU A 218 -8.85 -1.81 20.16
CA GLU A 218 -8.66 -2.72 19.01
C GLU A 218 -9.05 -2.14 17.65
N GLN A 219 -9.52 -0.91 17.56
CA GLN A 219 -9.73 -0.25 16.28
C GLN A 219 -8.45 0.40 15.77
N PHE A 220 -8.25 0.38 14.46
CA PHE A 220 -7.19 1.14 13.84
C PHE A 220 -7.55 2.61 13.76
N VAL A 221 -6.60 3.45 14.16
CA VAL A 221 -6.71 4.90 13.99
C VAL A 221 -5.48 5.45 13.30
N ARG A 222 -5.69 6.56 12.61
CA ARG A 222 -4.64 7.46 12.15
C ARG A 222 -4.73 8.76 12.92
N LEU A 223 -3.65 9.14 13.58
CA LEU A 223 -3.52 10.40 14.28
C LEU A 223 -2.59 11.34 13.47
N SER A 224 -3.03 12.56 13.22
CA SER A 224 -2.14 13.67 12.91
C SER A 224 -1.78 14.37 14.22
N LEU A 225 -0.51 14.73 14.39
CA LEU A 225 0.03 15.21 15.65
C LEU A 225 0.71 16.56 15.48
N GLN A 226 0.74 17.37 16.52
CA GLN A 226 1.66 18.50 16.61
C GLN A 226 3.10 18.01 16.50
N THR A 227 3.99 18.84 15.97
CA THR A 227 5.42 18.51 15.83
C THR A 227 6.23 18.75 17.11
N SER A 228 5.56 19.19 18.16
CA SER A 228 6.15 19.34 19.51
C SER A 228 5.26 18.65 20.54
N GLN A 229 5.88 18.12 21.61
CA GLN A 229 5.16 17.55 22.73
C GLN A 229 4.62 18.65 23.64
N VAL A 230 3.51 18.35 24.31
CA VAL A 230 2.98 19.13 25.43
C VAL A 230 3.17 18.29 26.69
N GLY A 231 4.11 18.72 27.54
CA GLY A 231 4.63 17.85 28.60
C GLY A 231 5.39 16.65 27.99
N SER A 232 4.96 15.43 28.32
CA SER A 232 5.54 14.18 27.79
C SER A 232 4.66 13.51 26.74
N ARG A 233 3.64 14.20 26.20
CA ARG A 233 2.65 13.62 25.29
C ARG A 233 2.62 14.33 23.96
N TRP A 234 2.44 13.55 22.90
CA TRP A 234 2.10 14.08 21.58
C TRP A 234 0.61 14.37 21.55
N ARG A 235 0.26 15.57 21.09
CA ARG A 235 -1.14 16.03 20.98
C ARG A 235 -1.67 15.80 19.58
N ALA A 236 -2.80 15.13 19.48
CA ALA A 236 -3.49 14.93 18.21
C ALA A 236 -4.17 16.23 17.75
N THR A 237 -4.00 16.53 16.45
CA THR A 237 -4.68 17.59 15.72
C THR A 237 -5.79 17.07 14.82
N ALA A 238 -5.74 15.76 14.49
CA ALA A 238 -6.81 15.03 13.83
C ALA A 238 -6.75 13.56 14.24
N ILE A 239 -7.91 12.90 14.20
CA ILE A 239 -8.05 11.46 14.39
C ILE A 239 -9.05 10.93 13.36
N ALA A 240 -8.65 9.88 12.65
CA ALA A 240 -9.52 9.13 11.77
C ALA A 240 -9.55 7.65 12.20
N VAL A 241 -10.74 7.10 12.35
CA VAL A 241 -10.92 5.65 12.54
C VAL A 241 -10.84 5.01 11.15
N GLU A 242 -9.92 4.10 10.99
CA GLU A 242 -9.69 3.46 9.69
C GLU A 242 -10.34 2.08 9.64
N ALA A 243 -11.28 1.93 8.71
CA ALA A 243 -11.69 0.61 8.23
C ALA A 243 -10.83 0.28 7.02
N ARG A 244 -9.95 -0.70 7.12
CA ARG A 244 -9.23 -1.22 5.95
C ARG A 244 -10.10 -2.23 5.21
N GLY A 245 -10.18 -2.08 3.93
CA GLY A 245 -10.85 -3.00 3.03
C GLY A 245 -11.03 -2.35 1.66
N ALA A 246 -10.88 -3.15 0.62
CA ALA A 246 -11.39 -2.78 -0.69
C ALA A 246 -12.92 -2.70 -0.60
N GLY A 247 -13.54 -1.74 -1.27
CA GLY A 247 -14.95 -1.86 -1.63
C GLY A 247 -15.17 -3.18 -2.39
N ASP A 248 -16.39 -3.46 -2.81
CA ASP A 248 -16.67 -4.66 -3.59
C ASP A 248 -15.82 -4.65 -4.87
N ARG A 249 -15.01 -5.70 -5.06
CA ARG A 249 -14.09 -5.89 -6.20
C ARG A 249 -14.08 -7.35 -6.59
N ASP A 250 -14.05 -7.61 -7.88
CA ASP A 250 -13.95 -8.96 -8.44
C ASP A 250 -12.57 -9.57 -8.19
N GLU A 251 -11.55 -8.73 -8.13
CA GLU A 251 -10.18 -9.11 -7.79
C GLU A 251 -9.66 -8.25 -6.65
N ALA A 252 -9.12 -8.90 -5.62
CA ALA A 252 -8.46 -8.24 -4.51
C ALA A 252 -7.19 -9.01 -4.12
N GLU A 253 -6.10 -8.28 -3.92
CA GLU A 253 -4.85 -8.84 -3.49
C GLU A 253 -4.25 -7.99 -2.37
N VAL A 254 -3.89 -8.63 -1.26
CA VAL A 254 -3.32 -7.95 -0.09
C VAL A 254 -2.07 -8.69 0.32
N GLU A 255 -0.96 -7.97 0.42
CA GLU A 255 0.29 -8.46 0.97
C GLU A 255 0.59 -7.73 2.29
N GLY A 256 0.91 -8.50 3.34
CA GLY A 256 1.17 -7.93 4.65
C GLY A 256 1.38 -8.95 5.75
N LEU A 257 1.43 -8.46 6.99
CA LEU A 257 1.49 -9.31 8.17
C LEU A 257 0.07 -9.69 8.62
N VAL A 258 -0.09 -10.93 9.08
CA VAL A 258 -1.29 -11.33 9.80
C VAL A 258 -1.39 -10.50 11.07
N SER A 259 -2.38 -9.60 11.14
CA SER A 259 -2.53 -8.60 12.20
C SER A 259 -3.57 -8.97 13.26
N ALA A 260 -4.37 -9.99 12.99
CA ALA A 260 -5.22 -10.67 13.96
C ALA A 260 -5.46 -12.10 13.43
N PHE A 261 -5.39 -13.07 14.31
CA PHE A 261 -5.50 -14.50 13.95
C PHE A 261 -6.53 -15.20 14.83
N THR A 262 -7.62 -15.66 14.22
CA THR A 262 -8.63 -16.50 14.89
C THR A 262 -8.43 -17.96 14.52
N SER A 263 -8.20 -18.23 13.23
CA SER A 263 -7.93 -19.56 12.67
C SER A 263 -7.33 -19.41 11.28
N ALA A 264 -6.86 -20.51 10.68
CA ALA A 264 -6.40 -20.50 9.29
C ALA A 264 -7.52 -20.13 8.28
N ALA A 265 -8.79 -20.26 8.67
CA ALA A 265 -9.93 -19.87 7.86
C ALA A 265 -10.38 -18.41 8.08
N LEU A 266 -9.98 -17.78 9.20
CA LEU A 266 -10.43 -16.42 9.55
C LEU A 266 -9.31 -15.65 10.26
N PHE A 267 -8.80 -14.65 9.61
CA PHE A 267 -7.72 -13.80 10.11
C PHE A 267 -7.80 -12.39 9.48
N SER A 268 -6.88 -11.51 9.83
CA SER A 268 -6.73 -10.20 9.18
C SER A 268 -5.29 -10.01 8.70
N VAL A 269 -5.10 -9.30 7.59
CA VAL A 269 -3.78 -8.93 7.06
C VAL A 269 -3.71 -7.41 6.96
N ASN A 270 -2.77 -6.77 7.64
CA ASN A 270 -2.68 -5.31 7.76
C ASN A 270 -4.01 -4.63 8.13
N GLY A 271 -4.88 -5.31 8.89
CA GLY A 271 -6.21 -4.84 9.26
C GLY A 271 -7.32 -5.14 8.25
N VAL A 272 -7.03 -5.71 7.09
CA VAL A 272 -8.03 -6.23 6.13
C VAL A 272 -8.51 -7.59 6.61
N ARG A 273 -9.81 -7.77 6.79
CA ARG A 273 -10.41 -9.04 7.21
C ARG A 273 -10.39 -10.04 6.05
N ILE A 274 -9.99 -11.27 6.33
CA ILE A 274 -9.83 -12.35 5.37
C ILE A 274 -10.73 -13.53 5.77
N ASP A 275 -11.56 -13.97 4.83
CA ASP A 275 -12.23 -15.28 4.88
C ASP A 275 -11.48 -16.23 3.96
N ALA A 276 -10.73 -17.12 4.54
CA ALA A 276 -9.94 -18.14 3.84
C ALA A 276 -10.56 -19.54 3.99
N SER A 277 -11.84 -19.66 4.36
CA SER A 277 -12.52 -20.96 4.58
C SER A 277 -12.54 -21.84 3.33
N GLY A 278 -12.54 -21.22 2.13
CA GLY A 278 -12.49 -21.91 0.84
C GLY A 278 -11.15 -21.76 0.10
N ALA A 279 -10.15 -21.18 0.74
CA ALA A 279 -8.89 -20.84 0.07
C ALA A 279 -7.96 -22.05 -0.08
N THR A 280 -7.17 -22.03 -1.16
CA THR A 280 -6.00 -22.90 -1.29
C THR A 280 -4.81 -22.24 -0.58
N HIS A 281 -4.23 -22.92 0.40
CA HIS A 281 -2.96 -22.53 1.00
C HIS A 281 -1.83 -23.10 0.15
N VAL A 282 -1.01 -22.26 -0.49
CA VAL A 282 -0.03 -22.65 -1.52
C VAL A 282 0.98 -23.65 -0.99
N ASP A 283 1.54 -23.41 0.20
CA ASP A 283 2.49 -24.30 0.87
C ASP A 283 1.90 -24.93 2.16
N GLY A 284 0.56 -25.03 2.21
CA GLY A 284 -0.17 -25.44 3.40
C GLY A 284 -0.40 -24.28 4.38
N SER A 285 -1.15 -24.58 5.45
CA SER A 285 -1.44 -23.58 6.50
C SER A 285 -0.53 -23.70 7.72
N ALA A 286 0.42 -24.63 7.71
CA ALA A 286 1.38 -24.80 8.79
C ALA A 286 2.24 -23.53 8.93
N GLY A 287 2.31 -22.98 10.14
CA GLY A 287 3.04 -21.73 10.39
C GLY A 287 2.23 -20.44 10.18
N LEU A 288 0.98 -20.50 9.71
CA LEU A 288 0.12 -19.34 9.65
C LEU A 288 -0.28 -18.90 11.07
N ALA A 289 0.16 -17.73 11.47
CA ALA A 289 -0.06 -17.15 12.79
C ALA A 289 0.05 -15.62 12.74
N GLU A 290 -0.33 -14.95 13.81
CA GLU A 290 -0.13 -13.50 13.92
C GLU A 290 1.34 -13.12 13.77
N GLY A 291 1.61 -12.07 13.00
CA GLY A 291 2.96 -11.60 12.67
C GLY A 291 3.61 -12.29 11.47
N VAL A 292 3.01 -13.35 10.94
CA VAL A 292 3.50 -14.02 9.71
C VAL A 292 3.14 -13.18 8.48
N ARG A 293 4.09 -13.03 7.55
CA ARG A 293 3.85 -12.35 6.28
C ARG A 293 3.12 -13.28 5.33
N VAL A 294 2.08 -12.77 4.71
CA VAL A 294 1.26 -13.51 3.75
C VAL A 294 0.90 -12.64 2.55
N LYS A 295 0.64 -13.30 1.44
CA LYS A 295 0.03 -12.73 0.24
C LYS A 295 -1.28 -13.45 -0.01
N VAL A 296 -2.38 -12.70 -0.01
CA VAL A 296 -3.73 -13.23 -0.14
C VAL A 296 -4.36 -12.70 -1.42
N ARG A 297 -4.89 -13.58 -2.25
CA ARG A 297 -5.64 -13.24 -3.47
C ARG A 297 -7.05 -13.77 -3.37
N GLY A 298 -7.99 -13.01 -3.89
CA GLY A 298 -9.40 -13.38 -3.94
C GLY A 298 -10.25 -12.26 -4.49
N ARG A 299 -11.46 -12.12 -3.95
CA ARG A 299 -12.40 -11.03 -4.25
C ARG A 299 -12.76 -10.30 -2.96
N SER A 300 -13.14 -9.03 -3.06
CA SER A 300 -13.61 -8.28 -1.91
C SER A 300 -15.11 -8.05 -2.01
N GLN A 301 -15.82 -8.33 -0.91
CA GLN A 301 -17.27 -8.13 -0.80
C GLN A 301 -17.62 -7.67 0.61
N ALA A 302 -18.37 -6.58 0.72
CA ALA A 302 -18.80 -6.02 2.00
C ALA A 302 -17.66 -5.80 3.01
N GLY A 303 -16.48 -5.37 2.54
CA GLY A 303 -15.32 -5.13 3.39
C GLY A 303 -14.59 -6.40 3.88
N LEU A 304 -14.92 -7.56 3.32
CA LEU A 304 -14.30 -8.85 3.60
C LEU A 304 -13.58 -9.33 2.33
N LEU A 305 -12.31 -9.69 2.42
CA LEU A 305 -11.61 -10.37 1.33
C LEU A 305 -11.88 -11.87 1.43
N ILE A 306 -12.63 -12.40 0.48
CA ILE A 306 -12.90 -13.82 0.33
C ILE A 306 -11.73 -14.41 -0.45
N ALA A 307 -10.84 -15.10 0.24
CA ALA A 307 -9.60 -15.58 -0.33
C ALA A 307 -9.82 -16.79 -1.25
N ALA A 308 -9.19 -16.76 -2.41
CA ALA A 308 -8.99 -17.91 -3.28
C ALA A 308 -7.66 -18.61 -2.97
N THR A 309 -6.61 -17.84 -2.68
CA THR A 309 -5.28 -18.35 -2.31
C THR A 309 -4.70 -17.59 -1.14
N VAL A 310 -3.98 -18.31 -0.28
CA VAL A 310 -3.13 -17.76 0.79
C VAL A 310 -1.74 -18.33 0.61
N ASP A 311 -0.75 -17.46 0.51
CA ASP A 311 0.67 -17.78 0.31
C ASP A 311 1.48 -17.20 1.48
N ILE A 312 2.14 -18.05 2.26
CA ILE A 312 3.01 -17.64 3.36
C ILE A 312 4.34 -17.18 2.77
N ARG A 313 4.77 -15.98 3.16
CA ARG A 313 5.99 -15.34 2.63
C ARG A 313 7.03 -15.22 3.72
N SER A 314 8.29 -15.51 3.40
CA SER A 314 9.41 -15.18 4.28
C SER A 314 9.84 -13.70 4.10
N ASP A 315 10.58 -13.17 5.09
CA ASP A 315 11.19 -11.83 4.94
C ASP A 315 12.20 -11.81 3.79
N ASP A 316 12.80 -12.96 3.46
CA ASP A 316 13.75 -13.10 2.35
C ASP A 316 13.07 -13.16 0.98
N ASP A 317 11.79 -13.58 0.91
CA ASP A 317 11.04 -13.60 -0.35
C ASP A 317 10.85 -12.20 -0.95
N ALA A 318 10.82 -11.16 -0.12
CA ALA A 318 10.84 -9.77 -0.60
C ALA A 318 12.11 -9.43 -1.39
N LEU A 319 13.22 -10.11 -1.10
CA LEU A 319 14.46 -10.03 -1.87
C LEU A 319 14.39 -10.88 -3.14
N LEU A 320 13.68 -12.02 -3.09
CA LEU A 320 13.58 -12.97 -4.20
C LEU A 320 12.62 -12.49 -5.30
N GLU A 321 11.55 -11.77 -4.95
CA GLU A 321 10.67 -11.14 -5.94
C GLU A 321 11.40 -10.06 -6.74
N GLY A 322 12.50 -9.53 -6.19
CA GLY A 322 13.42 -8.64 -6.88
C GLY A 322 12.83 -7.26 -7.20
N VAL A 323 13.73 -6.34 -7.43
CA VAL A 323 13.42 -5.01 -7.97
C VAL A 323 13.40 -5.10 -9.48
N ASP A 324 12.38 -4.51 -10.13
CA ASP A 324 12.27 -4.42 -11.60
C ASP A 324 12.06 -2.94 -12.01
N LEU A 325 13.13 -2.32 -12.51
CA LEU A 325 13.14 -0.92 -12.93
C LEU A 325 13.29 -0.84 -14.45
N ARG A 326 12.40 -0.07 -15.11
CA ARG A 326 12.51 0.19 -16.55
C ARG A 326 12.40 1.68 -16.82
N GLY A 327 13.40 2.25 -17.49
CA GLY A 327 13.42 3.69 -17.80
C GLY A 327 14.74 4.15 -18.38
N ALA A 328 14.87 5.47 -18.50
CA ALA A 328 16.09 6.12 -18.95
C ALA A 328 17.12 6.18 -17.82
N VAL A 329 18.36 5.83 -18.12
CA VAL A 329 19.52 6.07 -17.25
C VAL A 329 19.64 7.57 -17.01
N GLY A 330 19.79 7.98 -15.75
CA GLY A 330 20.08 9.37 -15.39
C GLY A 330 21.58 9.66 -15.46
N SER A 331 22.24 9.75 -14.31
CA SER A 331 23.71 9.91 -14.22
C SER A 331 24.40 8.55 -14.17
N VAL A 332 25.62 8.47 -14.67
CA VAL A 332 26.49 7.28 -14.57
C VAL A 332 27.78 7.70 -13.86
N ASP A 333 28.17 6.93 -12.84
CA ASP A 333 29.47 6.99 -12.18
C ASP A 333 30.19 5.66 -12.43
N ALA A 334 31.06 5.68 -13.41
CA ALA A 334 31.81 4.48 -13.83
C ALA A 334 32.84 4.05 -12.76
N ALA A 335 33.40 4.99 -11.99
CA ALA A 335 34.36 4.68 -10.92
C ALA A 335 33.68 3.97 -9.72
N ALA A 336 32.51 4.42 -9.34
CA ALA A 336 31.70 3.78 -8.31
C ALA A 336 30.91 2.58 -8.85
N GLN A 337 30.91 2.34 -10.16
CA GLN A 337 30.10 1.32 -10.85
C GLN A 337 28.61 1.46 -10.52
N THR A 338 28.11 2.71 -10.56
CA THR A 338 26.71 3.02 -10.30
C THR A 338 26.10 3.87 -11.41
N PHE A 339 24.79 3.83 -11.50
CA PHE A 339 23.99 4.80 -12.25
C PHE A 339 22.67 5.06 -11.56
N THR A 340 22.02 6.17 -11.89
CA THR A 340 20.68 6.46 -11.38
C THR A 340 19.62 6.02 -12.38
N LEU A 341 18.54 5.42 -11.87
CA LEU A 341 17.39 4.98 -12.65
C LEU A 341 16.11 5.25 -11.87
N LEU A 342 15.27 6.15 -12.37
CA LEU A 342 14.00 6.50 -11.73
C LEU A 342 14.17 6.90 -10.24
N GLY A 343 15.19 7.70 -9.95
CA GLY A 343 15.50 8.15 -8.59
C GLY A 343 16.19 7.13 -7.70
N ASN A 344 16.47 5.91 -8.19
CA ASN A 344 17.19 4.89 -7.45
C ASN A 344 18.64 4.81 -7.90
N VAL A 345 19.57 4.60 -6.96
CA VAL A 345 20.95 4.28 -7.27
C VAL A 345 21.05 2.78 -7.59
N VAL A 346 21.57 2.45 -8.75
CA VAL A 346 21.79 1.07 -9.21
C VAL A 346 23.28 0.80 -9.22
N PHE A 347 23.72 -0.21 -8.49
CA PHE A 347 25.09 -0.71 -8.46
C PHE A 347 25.22 -1.92 -9.39
N TYR A 348 26.22 -1.88 -10.29
CA TYR A 348 26.48 -2.93 -11.26
C TYR A 348 27.87 -3.55 -11.13
N GLY A 349 28.64 -3.17 -10.10
CA GLY A 349 30.00 -3.68 -9.84
C GLY A 349 30.05 -4.97 -9.03
N GLY A 350 28.91 -5.65 -8.82
CA GLY A 350 28.87 -6.91 -8.09
C GLY A 350 29.69 -8.00 -8.77
N THR A 351 30.42 -8.78 -7.99
CA THR A 351 31.22 -9.89 -8.49
C THR A 351 30.57 -11.26 -8.26
N GLN A 352 29.61 -11.33 -7.32
CA GLN A 352 28.88 -12.57 -7.02
C GLN A 352 27.43 -12.30 -6.58
N PRO A 353 26.46 -12.49 -7.49
CA PRO A 353 26.65 -12.68 -8.93
C PRO A 353 27.01 -11.37 -9.63
N ALA A 354 27.86 -11.44 -10.65
CA ALA A 354 28.04 -10.32 -11.57
C ALA A 354 26.74 -10.07 -12.35
N PRO A 355 26.36 -8.81 -12.60
CA PRO A 355 25.17 -8.52 -13.38
C PRO A 355 25.30 -9.07 -14.80
N ARG A 356 24.24 -9.72 -15.29
CA ARG A 356 24.15 -10.13 -16.68
C ARG A 356 23.68 -8.94 -17.52
N PHE A 357 24.50 -8.55 -18.51
CA PHE A 357 24.12 -7.56 -19.51
C PHE A 357 23.49 -8.23 -20.72
N GLU A 358 22.45 -7.63 -21.28
CA GLU A 358 21.74 -8.09 -22.48
C GLU A 358 21.52 -6.93 -23.45
N GLY A 359 21.87 -7.13 -24.69
CA GLY A 359 21.82 -6.10 -25.74
C GLY A 359 22.93 -5.05 -25.65
N GLY A 360 23.96 -5.29 -24.83
CA GLY A 360 25.10 -4.40 -24.61
C GLY A 360 25.95 -4.84 -23.43
N ASP A 361 26.81 -3.94 -22.96
CA ASP A 361 27.67 -4.10 -21.78
C ASP A 361 27.74 -2.79 -20.97
N ALA A 362 28.57 -2.75 -19.92
CA ALA A 362 28.70 -1.58 -19.06
C ALA A 362 29.14 -0.30 -19.78
N SER A 363 29.89 -0.40 -20.90
CA SER A 363 30.31 0.77 -21.67
C SER A 363 29.16 1.46 -22.42
N HIS A 364 28.05 0.76 -22.61
CA HIS A 364 26.83 1.30 -23.24
C HIS A 364 25.92 2.05 -22.26
N LEU A 365 26.25 2.05 -20.95
CA LEU A 365 25.51 2.82 -19.97
C LEU A 365 25.82 4.32 -20.17
N ALA A 366 24.81 5.08 -20.57
CA ALA A 366 24.88 6.52 -20.76
C ALA A 366 23.56 7.18 -20.39
N ALA A 367 23.61 8.45 -19.98
CA ALA A 367 22.40 9.23 -19.69
C ALA A 367 21.42 9.20 -20.86
N GLY A 368 20.13 8.99 -20.56
CA GLY A 368 19.06 8.86 -21.56
C GLY A 368 18.90 7.46 -22.16
N ARG A 369 19.85 6.54 -21.99
CA ARG A 369 19.75 5.18 -22.52
C ARG A 369 18.62 4.42 -21.81
N GLN A 370 17.72 3.80 -22.57
CA GLN A 370 16.63 2.99 -22.01
C GLN A 370 17.16 1.63 -21.56
N VAL A 371 16.91 1.30 -20.31
CA VAL A 371 17.31 0.02 -19.72
C VAL A 371 16.18 -0.57 -18.89
N ARG A 372 16.20 -1.89 -18.73
CA ARG A 372 15.48 -2.61 -17.70
C ARG A 372 16.48 -3.25 -16.76
N VAL A 373 16.35 -2.98 -15.48
CA VAL A 373 17.20 -3.53 -14.42
C VAL A 373 16.37 -4.46 -13.56
N ARG A 374 16.85 -5.67 -13.37
CA ARG A 374 16.39 -6.55 -12.29
C ARG A 374 17.49 -6.66 -11.26
N GLY A 375 17.14 -6.67 -10.00
CA GLY A 375 18.09 -6.68 -8.91
C GLY A 375 17.42 -6.86 -7.55
N ILE A 376 18.20 -6.66 -6.51
CA ILE A 376 17.78 -6.73 -5.12
C ILE A 376 18.20 -5.45 -4.38
N VAL A 377 17.58 -5.17 -3.25
CA VAL A 377 18.07 -4.12 -2.33
C VAL A 377 19.42 -4.56 -1.78
N GLY A 378 20.43 -3.69 -1.90
CA GLY A 378 21.78 -4.00 -1.45
C GLY A 378 21.91 -4.09 0.07
N PRO A 379 23.01 -4.68 0.58
CA PRO A 379 23.25 -4.83 2.01
C PRO A 379 23.27 -3.50 2.79
N ASP A 380 23.66 -2.41 2.13
CA ASP A 380 23.62 -1.04 2.67
C ASP A 380 22.20 -0.45 2.73
N ARG A 381 21.22 -1.14 2.10
CA ARG A 381 19.81 -0.75 2.03
C ARG A 381 19.55 0.59 1.32
N THR A 382 20.55 1.16 0.65
CA THR A 382 20.46 2.49 0.00
C THR A 382 20.45 2.41 -1.52
N ARG A 383 20.77 1.26 -2.09
CA ARG A 383 20.89 1.06 -3.54
C ARG A 383 20.36 -0.29 -3.98
N VAL A 384 20.07 -0.38 -5.27
CA VAL A 384 19.70 -1.63 -5.93
C VAL A 384 20.98 -2.27 -6.47
N VAL A 385 21.26 -3.51 -6.10
CA VAL A 385 22.31 -4.32 -6.70
C VAL A 385 21.72 -5.04 -7.90
N ALA A 386 22.19 -4.68 -9.09
CA ALA A 386 21.71 -5.26 -10.33
C ALA A 386 22.16 -6.72 -10.46
N THR A 387 21.23 -7.60 -10.83
CA THR A 387 21.50 -8.99 -11.25
C THR A 387 21.40 -9.13 -12.76
N ARG A 388 20.60 -8.28 -13.41
CA ARG A 388 20.41 -8.24 -14.87
C ARG A 388 20.18 -6.81 -15.33
N ILE A 389 20.84 -6.42 -16.41
CA ILE A 389 20.66 -5.14 -17.09
C ILE A 389 20.42 -5.43 -18.57
N GLU A 390 19.23 -5.08 -19.05
CA GLU A 390 18.79 -5.27 -20.42
C GLU A 390 18.69 -3.90 -21.10
N PHE A 391 19.40 -3.70 -22.22
CA PHE A 391 19.26 -2.50 -23.03
C PHE A 391 18.02 -2.63 -23.91
N VAL A 392 17.06 -1.74 -23.69
CA VAL A 392 15.80 -1.74 -24.44
C VAL A 392 16.00 -0.88 -25.68
N ASN A 393 15.78 -1.47 -26.87
CA ASN A 393 15.72 -0.68 -28.09
C ASN A 393 14.41 0.10 -28.12
N ASN A 394 14.50 1.36 -28.51
CA ASN A 394 13.32 2.22 -28.72
C ASN A 394 12.50 1.73 -29.91
#